data_91cf535b19498eeeb4b3577368892d74
#
_entry.id   91cf535b19498eeeb4b3577368892d74
#
_cell.length_a   1.000
_cell.length_b   1.000
_cell.length_c   1.000
_cell.angle_alpha   90.00
_cell.angle_beta   90.00
_cell.angle_gamma   90.00
#
_symmetry.space_group_name_H-M   'P 1'
#
loop_
_entity.id
_entity.type
_entity.pdbx_description
1 polymer ?
#
loop_
_entity_poly.entity_id
_entity_poly.type
_entity_poly.pdbx_seq_one_letter_code
_entity_poly.pdbx_strand_id
1 'polypeptide(L)'
;MKSSKKIQSVYRNQNALIRAVFERAGDARKVFCVALDYAKRKHVALICDGNGDVLKASFPVENNAAGIAHLIKEISATARRRKIPKEQIFIGGEDEPAYVANFTEALRSKGYLVVRVNAYEAKENRENLLASTDSLDLLGIAKTLLSRRARLTGEIDSVNPAYHHLREITRCRRTLVRQKTAASNRIHALADQLFPGFLNASKSALTPFTNASLELMKERFSAPEIARRKPSSLANLLRRHRVHQPDETASQIILLAREALPPAAHRIATLQRTLAATVDLYVCLQRNALELRVEAALTLATTPYVMLTSISGIGFILAAGLAGELGDPKHLGKLDSLCAYAGIVPRTHQSGGPDSPAVQGHASPRCNRILKDWTVQSAQKIHLYGPPELKDRITRWNAQGTHGIFAAARHHLRLVSTLVRNEIPYLAPAARGQQATPEQIAAATQATWATVQRKWRTVSGGLDLIIDEAHPLGFWRKVMLELHGIDLPPRL
;
A
#
# COMPACT_ATOMS: atom_id res chain seq x y z
N MET A 1 -5.66 -30.13 25.14
CA MET A 1 -4.19 -30.26 25.14
C MET A 1 -3.64 -29.81 23.79
N LYS A 2 -2.99 -28.64 23.69
CA LYS A 2 -2.31 -28.19 22.45
C LYS A 2 -0.99 -28.96 22.35
N SER A 3 -0.87 -29.88 21.40
CA SER A 3 0.38 -30.54 21.04
C SER A 3 1.48 -29.49 20.86
N SER A 4 2.47 -29.47 21.73
CA SER A 4 3.68 -28.67 21.55
C SER A 4 4.38 -29.22 20.30
N LYS A 5 4.32 -28.43 19.18
CA LYS A 5 5.09 -28.78 17.98
C LYS A 5 6.56 -28.86 18.37
N LYS A 6 7.14 -30.05 18.32
CA LYS A 6 8.57 -30.27 18.51
C LYS A 6 9.34 -29.32 17.65
N ILE A 7 10.22 -28.50 18.24
CA ILE A 7 11.13 -27.60 17.53
C ILE A 7 12.09 -28.48 16.74
N GLN A 8 11.96 -28.51 15.42
CA GLN A 8 12.78 -29.35 14.54
C GLN A 8 14.12 -28.72 14.17
N SER A 9 14.29 -27.40 14.38
CA SER A 9 15.53 -26.67 14.13
C SER A 9 15.61 -25.42 15.01
N VAL A 10 16.80 -25.09 15.48
CA VAL A 10 17.10 -23.81 16.15
C VAL A 10 16.97 -22.63 15.19
N TYR A 11 17.17 -22.86 13.90
CA TYR A 11 17.00 -21.86 12.86
C TYR A 11 15.55 -21.87 12.34
N ARG A 12 14.74 -20.94 12.82
CA ARG A 12 13.35 -20.74 12.34
C ARG A 12 13.34 -19.76 11.17
N ASN A 13 12.32 -19.88 10.30
CA ASN A 13 12.05 -18.96 9.19
C ASN A 13 13.16 -18.88 8.13
N GLN A 14 13.83 -19.98 7.86
CA GLN A 14 14.78 -20.05 6.75
C GLN A 14 14.07 -19.95 5.39
N ASN A 15 14.70 -19.26 4.45
CA ASN A 15 14.25 -19.22 3.06
C ASN A 15 14.45 -20.61 2.41
N ALA A 16 13.36 -21.15 1.87
CA ALA A 16 13.36 -22.49 1.29
C ALA A 16 14.31 -22.62 0.08
N LEU A 17 14.46 -21.58 -0.75
CA LEU A 17 15.32 -21.63 -1.91
C LEU A 17 16.80 -21.56 -1.54
N ILE A 18 17.18 -20.72 -0.58
CA ILE A 18 18.58 -20.71 -0.07
C ILE A 18 18.87 -22.08 0.58
N ARG A 19 17.93 -22.62 1.35
CA ARG A 19 18.09 -23.94 1.94
C ARG A 19 18.29 -25.03 0.88
N ALA A 20 17.52 -24.98 -0.21
CA ALA A 20 17.68 -25.90 -1.34
C ALA A 20 19.04 -25.78 -2.03
N VAL A 21 19.64 -24.56 -2.08
CA VAL A 21 21.01 -24.37 -2.56
C VAL A 21 22.02 -25.15 -1.70
N PHE A 22 21.93 -25.06 -0.37
CA PHE A 22 22.80 -25.78 0.53
C PHE A 22 22.58 -27.30 0.48
N GLU A 23 21.32 -27.76 0.42
CA GLU A 23 20.97 -29.18 0.30
C GLU A 23 21.50 -29.77 -0.99
N ARG A 24 21.39 -29.04 -2.11
CA ARG A 24 21.90 -29.48 -3.42
C ARG A 24 23.43 -29.53 -3.47
N ALA A 25 24.09 -28.58 -2.81
CA ALA A 25 25.53 -28.53 -2.76
C ALA A 25 26.15 -29.66 -1.91
N GLY A 26 25.42 -30.12 -0.88
CA GLY A 26 25.87 -31.14 0.07
C GLY A 26 27.05 -30.74 0.98
N ASP A 27 27.84 -29.77 0.54
CA ASP A 27 28.99 -29.21 1.27
C ASP A 27 28.90 -27.69 1.25
N ALA A 28 28.93 -27.04 2.42
CA ALA A 28 28.83 -25.58 2.53
C ALA A 28 29.97 -24.85 1.78
N ARG A 29 31.16 -25.45 1.68
CA ARG A 29 32.28 -24.91 0.90
C ARG A 29 31.97 -24.80 -0.59
N LYS A 30 30.97 -25.52 -1.09
CA LYS A 30 30.50 -25.48 -2.47
C LYS A 30 29.34 -24.52 -2.70
N VAL A 31 28.93 -23.77 -1.69
CA VAL A 31 27.91 -22.73 -1.79
C VAL A 31 28.59 -21.37 -1.86
N PHE A 32 28.16 -20.51 -2.80
CA PHE A 32 28.62 -19.13 -2.87
C PHE A 32 27.54 -18.17 -2.42
N CYS A 33 27.90 -17.35 -1.46
CA CYS A 33 27.13 -16.20 -0.99
C CYS A 33 27.81 -14.93 -1.50
N VAL A 34 27.09 -14.15 -2.28
CA VAL A 34 27.53 -12.82 -2.74
C VAL A 34 26.75 -11.78 -1.96
N ALA A 35 27.39 -11.15 -1.00
CA ALA A 35 26.80 -10.06 -0.22
C ALA A 35 27.02 -8.73 -0.94
N LEU A 36 25.97 -7.92 -1.02
CA LEU A 36 25.97 -6.60 -1.65
C LEU A 36 25.48 -5.56 -0.66
N ASP A 37 26.31 -4.56 -0.41
CA ASP A 37 25.89 -3.31 0.19
C ASP A 37 25.50 -2.34 -0.93
N TYR A 38 24.22 -1.98 -0.95
CA TYR A 38 23.65 -1.22 -2.05
C TYR A 38 23.74 0.29 -1.78
N ALA A 39 24.24 1.02 -2.77
CA ALA A 39 24.28 2.48 -2.73
C ALA A 39 23.86 3.07 -4.09
N LYS A 40 23.53 4.36 -4.10
CA LYS A 40 22.97 5.05 -5.26
C LYS A 40 23.86 4.98 -6.52
N ARG A 41 25.17 5.09 -6.35
CA ARG A 41 26.12 5.16 -7.47
C ARG A 41 27.00 3.93 -7.57
N LYS A 42 27.47 3.39 -6.46
CA LYS A 42 28.49 2.37 -6.40
C LYS A 42 28.23 1.43 -5.24
N HIS A 43 27.84 0.21 -5.55
CA HIS A 43 27.65 -0.85 -4.57
C HIS A 43 29.01 -1.40 -4.13
N VAL A 44 29.05 -2.09 -3.00
CA VAL A 44 30.19 -2.86 -2.56
C VAL A 44 29.79 -4.32 -2.48
N ALA A 45 30.60 -5.22 -3.06
CA ALA A 45 30.34 -6.65 -3.09
C ALA A 45 31.41 -7.42 -2.33
N LEU A 46 31.02 -8.54 -1.70
CA LEU A 46 31.91 -9.51 -1.07
C LEU A 46 31.46 -10.91 -1.49
N ILE A 47 32.38 -11.82 -1.73
CA ILE A 47 32.07 -13.21 -2.04
C ILE A 47 32.65 -14.09 -0.94
N CYS A 48 31.80 -14.88 -0.29
CA CYS A 48 32.21 -15.89 0.69
C CYS A 48 31.59 -17.26 0.33
N ASP A 49 32.11 -18.30 0.92
CA ASP A 49 31.48 -19.62 0.85
C ASP A 49 30.38 -19.80 1.91
N GLY A 50 29.72 -20.94 1.91
CA GLY A 50 28.64 -21.25 2.84
C GLY A 50 29.05 -21.40 4.31
N ASN A 51 30.35 -21.49 4.61
CA ASN A 51 30.90 -21.45 5.96
C ASN A 51 31.19 -20.01 6.42
N GLY A 52 31.27 -19.04 5.46
CA GLY A 52 31.63 -17.67 5.72
C GLY A 52 33.08 -17.35 5.41
N ASP A 53 33.84 -18.30 4.85
CA ASP A 53 35.23 -18.04 4.43
C ASP A 53 35.24 -17.08 3.21
N VAL A 54 35.96 -15.97 3.33
CA VAL A 54 36.03 -14.95 2.28
C VAL A 54 36.84 -15.46 1.11
N LEU A 55 36.19 -15.63 -0.03
CA LEU A 55 36.78 -16.08 -1.28
C LEU A 55 37.31 -14.94 -2.15
N LYS A 56 36.62 -13.79 -2.05
CA LYS A 56 37.05 -12.53 -2.65
C LYS A 56 36.68 -11.40 -1.68
N ALA A 57 37.71 -10.64 -1.32
CA ALA A 57 37.56 -9.44 -0.50
C ALA A 57 36.62 -8.41 -1.17
N SER A 58 36.17 -7.47 -0.38
CA SER A 58 35.24 -6.43 -0.84
C SER A 58 35.77 -5.68 -2.06
N PHE A 59 34.91 -5.49 -3.05
CA PHE A 59 35.24 -4.75 -4.27
C PHE A 59 34.05 -3.89 -4.72
N PRO A 60 34.33 -2.77 -5.39
CA PRO A 60 33.29 -1.86 -5.85
C PRO A 60 32.59 -2.38 -7.11
N VAL A 61 31.30 -2.07 -7.20
CA VAL A 61 30.43 -2.42 -8.34
C VAL A 61 29.58 -1.20 -8.70
N GLU A 62 29.78 -0.64 -9.88
CA GLU A 62 28.99 0.51 -10.34
C GLU A 62 27.51 0.13 -10.51
N ASN A 63 26.58 1.04 -10.16
CA ASN A 63 25.14 0.83 -10.33
C ASN A 63 24.70 1.11 -11.79
N ASN A 64 25.25 0.29 -12.73
CA ASN A 64 24.96 0.38 -14.16
C ASN A 64 25.25 -0.97 -14.85
N ALA A 65 25.03 -1.04 -16.17
CA ALA A 65 25.25 -2.25 -16.96
C ALA A 65 26.70 -2.77 -16.91
N ALA A 66 27.69 -1.87 -16.89
CA ALA A 66 29.10 -2.24 -16.79
C ALA A 66 29.43 -2.86 -15.42
N GLY A 67 28.82 -2.32 -14.34
CA GLY A 67 28.94 -2.89 -13.00
C GLY A 67 28.31 -4.28 -12.88
N ILE A 68 27.16 -4.53 -13.51
CA ILE A 68 26.57 -5.87 -13.61
C ILE A 68 27.55 -6.84 -14.31
N ALA A 69 28.09 -6.44 -15.45
CA ALA A 69 29.04 -7.26 -16.21
C ALA A 69 30.33 -7.55 -15.39
N HIS A 70 30.82 -6.53 -14.66
CA HIS A 70 31.97 -6.67 -13.76
C HIS A 70 31.67 -7.65 -12.63
N LEU A 71 30.53 -7.49 -11.93
CA LEU A 71 30.12 -8.38 -10.84
C LEU A 71 30.02 -9.84 -11.33
N ILE A 72 29.38 -10.08 -12.46
CA ILE A 72 29.22 -11.41 -13.04
C ILE A 72 30.59 -12.01 -13.42
N LYS A 73 31.48 -11.20 -13.96
CA LYS A 73 32.85 -11.62 -14.28
C LYS A 73 33.60 -12.09 -13.03
N GLU A 74 33.53 -11.34 -11.95
CA GLU A 74 34.16 -11.65 -10.66
C GLU A 74 33.58 -12.91 -10.02
N ILE A 75 32.23 -13.02 -10.00
CA ILE A 75 31.55 -14.24 -9.55
C ILE A 75 31.99 -15.45 -10.36
N SER A 76 31.99 -15.34 -11.70
CA SER A 76 32.34 -16.43 -12.60
C SER A 76 33.82 -16.85 -12.47
N ALA A 77 34.73 -15.89 -12.34
CA ALA A 77 36.15 -16.16 -12.14
C ALA A 77 36.39 -16.90 -10.81
N THR A 78 35.76 -16.47 -9.74
CA THR A 78 35.85 -17.09 -8.40
C THR A 78 35.23 -18.50 -8.41
N ALA A 79 34.04 -18.65 -9.04
CA ALA A 79 33.34 -19.92 -9.13
C ALA A 79 34.14 -20.99 -9.98
N ARG A 80 34.73 -20.58 -11.09
CA ARG A 80 35.57 -21.50 -11.93
C ARG A 80 36.73 -22.07 -11.15
N ARG A 81 37.43 -21.26 -10.36
CA ARG A 81 38.56 -21.72 -9.53
C ARG A 81 38.19 -22.80 -8.55
N ARG A 82 36.92 -22.79 -8.06
CA ARG A 82 36.37 -23.71 -7.07
C ARG A 82 35.45 -24.78 -7.69
N LYS A 83 35.24 -24.76 -9.02
CA LYS A 83 34.30 -25.64 -9.74
C LYS A 83 32.87 -25.58 -9.19
N ILE A 84 32.41 -24.39 -8.85
CA ILE A 84 31.08 -24.14 -8.31
C ILE A 84 30.09 -23.85 -9.43
N PRO A 85 29.02 -24.61 -9.61
CA PRO A 85 28.00 -24.35 -10.60
C PRO A 85 27.12 -23.15 -10.16
N LYS A 86 26.49 -22.50 -11.15
CA LYS A 86 25.70 -21.30 -10.94
C LYS A 86 24.51 -21.50 -9.99
N GLU A 87 23.93 -22.69 -10.00
CA GLU A 87 22.78 -23.08 -9.16
C GLU A 87 23.13 -23.16 -7.65
N GLN A 88 24.43 -23.09 -7.33
CA GLN A 88 24.94 -23.04 -5.95
C GLN A 88 25.36 -21.61 -5.53
N ILE A 89 25.02 -20.61 -6.33
CA ILE A 89 25.34 -19.21 -6.09
C ILE A 89 24.04 -18.46 -5.78
N PHE A 90 24.02 -17.71 -4.67
CA PHE A 90 22.97 -16.75 -4.40
C PHE A 90 23.56 -15.39 -4.05
N ILE A 91 22.83 -14.35 -4.42
CA ILE A 91 23.24 -12.94 -4.29
C ILE A 91 22.23 -12.26 -3.39
N GLY A 92 22.67 -11.41 -2.46
CA GLY A 92 21.75 -10.68 -1.63
C GLY A 92 22.33 -9.44 -1.01
N GLY A 93 21.45 -8.53 -0.64
CA GLY A 93 21.78 -7.27 0.01
C GLY A 93 20.60 -6.74 0.81
N GLU A 94 20.73 -5.56 1.39
CA GLU A 94 19.67 -4.90 2.12
C GLU A 94 18.52 -4.49 1.18
N ASP A 95 17.30 -4.40 1.73
CA ASP A 95 16.09 -4.06 0.95
C ASP A 95 16.00 -2.54 0.74
N GLU A 96 16.69 -2.03 -0.30
CA GLU A 96 16.70 -0.62 -0.72
C GLU A 96 16.03 -0.45 -2.10
N PRO A 97 14.69 -0.49 -2.19
CA PRO A 97 13.98 -0.54 -3.46
C PRO A 97 14.27 0.67 -4.38
N ALA A 98 14.61 1.83 -3.81
CA ALA A 98 14.83 3.05 -4.59
C ALA A 98 16.06 2.98 -5.51
N TYR A 99 17.08 2.19 -5.16
CA TYR A 99 18.37 2.18 -5.89
C TYR A 99 18.69 0.84 -6.55
N VAL A 100 18.03 -0.23 -6.12
CA VAL A 100 18.44 -1.60 -6.46
C VAL A 100 17.47 -2.35 -7.34
N ALA A 101 16.25 -1.86 -7.53
CA ALA A 101 15.23 -2.60 -8.29
C ALA A 101 15.74 -3.02 -9.68
N ASN A 102 16.29 -2.09 -10.45
CA ASN A 102 16.81 -2.38 -11.79
C ASN A 102 18.06 -3.28 -11.74
N PHE A 103 18.94 -3.09 -10.75
CA PHE A 103 20.15 -3.88 -10.59
C PHE A 103 19.85 -5.34 -10.23
N THR A 104 18.93 -5.55 -9.28
CA THR A 104 18.49 -6.90 -8.87
C THR A 104 17.73 -7.61 -9.99
N GLU A 105 16.89 -6.88 -10.75
CA GLU A 105 16.21 -7.42 -11.93
C GLU A 105 17.18 -7.87 -13.01
N ALA A 106 18.21 -7.05 -13.29
CA ALA A 106 19.26 -7.41 -14.25
C ALA A 106 20.04 -8.68 -13.82
N LEU A 107 20.28 -8.88 -12.53
CA LEU A 107 20.89 -10.12 -12.01
C LEU A 107 19.93 -11.32 -12.13
N ARG A 108 18.64 -11.13 -11.83
CA ARG A 108 17.62 -12.18 -11.99
C ARG A 108 17.45 -12.61 -13.45
N SER A 109 17.39 -11.64 -14.38
CA SER A 109 17.29 -11.92 -15.81
C SER A 109 18.48 -12.72 -16.34
N LYS A 110 19.65 -12.62 -15.67
CA LYS A 110 20.81 -13.47 -15.91
C LYS A 110 20.73 -14.82 -15.20
N GLY A 111 19.61 -15.14 -14.53
CA GLY A 111 19.34 -16.42 -13.89
C GLY A 111 20.05 -16.65 -12.56
N TYR A 112 20.43 -15.59 -11.83
CA TYR A 112 20.92 -15.72 -10.46
C TYR A 112 19.76 -15.74 -9.45
N LEU A 113 19.90 -16.51 -8.39
CA LEU A 113 19.02 -16.40 -7.23
C LEU A 113 19.37 -15.11 -6.48
N VAL A 114 18.49 -14.13 -6.54
CA VAL A 114 18.68 -12.83 -5.87
C VAL A 114 17.70 -12.72 -4.71
N VAL A 115 18.22 -12.46 -3.53
CA VAL A 115 17.47 -12.35 -2.28
C VAL A 115 17.74 -11.04 -1.57
N ARG A 116 16.86 -10.63 -0.68
CA ARG A 116 17.01 -9.43 0.14
C ARG A 116 17.02 -9.76 1.62
N VAL A 117 17.81 -9.06 2.38
CA VAL A 117 17.85 -9.14 3.83
C VAL A 117 17.16 -7.93 4.43
N ASN A 118 16.61 -8.11 5.62
CA ASN A 118 16.08 -7.00 6.39
C ASN A 118 17.25 -6.21 6.99
N ALA A 119 17.33 -4.91 6.74
CA ALA A 119 18.41 -4.02 7.23
C ALA A 119 18.60 -4.08 8.75
N TYR A 120 17.52 -4.26 9.52
CA TYR A 120 17.62 -4.42 10.96
C TYR A 120 18.31 -5.74 11.35
N GLU A 121 17.99 -6.86 10.66
CA GLU A 121 18.64 -8.15 10.91
C GLU A 121 20.11 -8.13 10.50
N ALA A 122 20.42 -7.47 9.37
CA ALA A 122 21.81 -7.26 8.95
C ALA A 122 22.59 -6.46 9.98
N LYS A 123 21.98 -5.39 10.52
CA LYS A 123 22.58 -4.58 11.59
C LYS A 123 22.82 -5.39 12.88
N GLU A 124 21.85 -6.23 13.30
CA GLU A 124 22.01 -7.09 14.49
C GLU A 124 23.16 -8.11 14.34
N ASN A 125 23.47 -8.51 13.11
CA ASN A 125 24.54 -9.47 12.80
C ASN A 125 25.91 -8.82 12.54
N ARG A 126 26.05 -7.49 12.69
CA ARG A 126 27.37 -6.83 12.66
C ARG A 126 28.20 -7.23 13.87
N GLU A 127 29.52 -7.23 13.71
CA GLU A 127 30.45 -7.52 14.82
C GLU A 127 30.51 -6.39 15.84
N ASN A 128 30.33 -5.16 15.35
CA ASN A 128 30.29 -3.99 16.21
C ASN A 128 28.98 -3.20 15.96
N LEU A 129 28.12 -3.15 16.99
CA LEU A 129 26.84 -2.44 16.92
C LEU A 129 26.99 -0.92 17.06
N LEU A 130 28.13 -0.44 17.56
CA LEU A 130 28.41 0.98 17.79
C LEU A 130 29.07 1.66 16.58
N ALA A 131 29.63 0.89 15.65
CA ALA A 131 30.27 1.39 14.45
C ALA A 131 29.45 1.04 13.22
N SER A 132 29.46 1.91 12.20
CA SER A 132 28.89 1.66 10.88
C SER A 132 29.94 2.00 9.83
N THR A 133 30.46 0.98 9.16
CA THR A 133 31.37 1.09 8.02
C THR A 133 30.92 0.11 6.97
N ASP A 134 31.17 0.41 5.69
CA ASP A 134 30.79 -0.45 4.56
C ASP A 134 31.27 -1.90 4.73
N SER A 135 32.43 -2.11 5.36
CA SER A 135 32.96 -3.45 5.61
C SER A 135 32.18 -4.19 6.72
N LEU A 136 31.79 -3.51 7.79
CA LEU A 136 30.98 -4.12 8.85
C LEU A 136 29.55 -4.39 8.36
N ASP A 137 29.01 -3.53 7.52
CA ASP A 137 27.69 -3.68 6.94
C ASP A 137 27.65 -4.90 5.99
N LEU A 138 28.66 -5.07 5.14
CA LEU A 138 28.82 -6.27 4.30
C LEU A 138 28.91 -7.56 5.11
N LEU A 139 29.67 -7.57 6.22
CA LEU A 139 29.76 -8.73 7.10
C LEU A 139 28.41 -9.06 7.75
N GLY A 140 27.67 -8.05 8.21
CA GLY A 140 26.33 -8.21 8.75
C GLY A 140 25.34 -8.78 7.71
N ILE A 141 25.40 -8.27 6.47
CA ILE A 141 24.63 -8.78 5.32
C ILE A 141 24.99 -10.23 5.05
N ALA A 142 26.30 -10.55 4.93
CA ALA A 142 26.77 -11.92 4.66
C ALA A 142 26.33 -12.91 5.74
N LYS A 143 26.50 -12.58 7.03
CA LYS A 143 26.05 -13.42 8.16
C LYS A 143 24.54 -13.65 8.12
N THR A 144 23.75 -12.62 7.79
CA THR A 144 22.29 -12.74 7.65
C THR A 144 21.91 -13.67 6.51
N LEU A 145 22.57 -13.54 5.36
CA LEU A 145 22.38 -14.41 4.20
C LEU A 145 22.74 -15.87 4.51
N LEU A 146 23.88 -16.10 5.14
CA LEU A 146 24.36 -17.44 5.53
C LEU A 146 23.45 -18.09 6.58
N SER A 147 22.80 -17.31 7.45
CA SER A 147 21.77 -17.80 8.37
C SER A 147 20.47 -18.21 7.65
N ARG A 148 20.40 -18.03 6.33
CA ARG A 148 19.26 -18.35 5.45
C ARG A 148 17.97 -17.60 5.79
N ARG A 149 18.05 -16.43 6.43
CA ARG A 149 16.89 -15.61 6.83
C ARG A 149 16.50 -14.54 5.79
N ALA A 150 17.05 -14.61 4.59
CA ALA A 150 16.70 -13.67 3.52
C ALA A 150 15.34 -13.97 2.89
N ARG A 151 14.76 -12.96 2.25
CA ARG A 151 13.54 -13.06 1.46
C ARG A 151 13.89 -12.95 -0.02
N LEU A 152 13.09 -13.55 -0.90
CA LEU A 152 13.29 -13.35 -2.34
C LEU A 152 12.98 -11.91 -2.73
N THR A 153 13.82 -11.36 -3.62
CA THR A 153 13.46 -10.14 -4.34
C THR A 153 12.55 -10.51 -5.51
N GLY A 154 11.44 -9.75 -5.66
CA GLY A 154 10.54 -9.90 -6.80
C GLY A 154 9.70 -11.17 -6.82
N GLU A 155 9.60 -11.91 -5.74
CA GLU A 155 8.64 -13.02 -5.64
C GLU A 155 7.20 -12.54 -5.84
N ILE A 156 6.92 -11.28 -5.48
CA ILE A 156 5.63 -10.61 -5.69
C ILE A 156 5.50 -10.14 -7.14
N ASP A 157 6.60 -9.79 -7.80
CA ASP A 157 6.61 -9.15 -9.11
C ASP A 157 6.61 -10.17 -10.27
N SER A 158 7.11 -11.40 -10.02
CA SER A 158 7.30 -12.40 -11.06
C SER A 158 6.03 -13.18 -11.42
N VAL A 159 5.03 -13.24 -10.53
CA VAL A 159 3.82 -14.06 -10.72
C VAL A 159 2.68 -13.28 -11.34
N ASN A 160 2.44 -12.05 -10.88
CA ASN A 160 1.46 -11.14 -11.48
C ASN A 160 1.87 -9.69 -11.22
N PRO A 161 2.28 -8.93 -12.25
CA PRO A 161 2.74 -7.54 -12.12
C PRO A 161 1.65 -6.60 -11.57
N ALA A 162 0.36 -6.98 -11.64
CA ALA A 162 -0.75 -6.19 -11.13
C ALA A 162 -0.58 -5.86 -9.64
N TYR A 163 -0.04 -6.77 -8.83
CA TYR A 163 0.14 -6.52 -7.40
C TYR A 163 1.22 -5.48 -7.10
N HIS A 164 2.33 -5.50 -7.85
CA HIS A 164 3.34 -4.46 -7.76
C HIS A 164 2.76 -3.12 -8.19
N HIS A 165 2.08 -3.08 -9.32
CA HIS A 165 1.44 -1.89 -9.85
C HIS A 165 0.43 -1.29 -8.85
N LEU A 166 -0.45 -2.12 -8.27
CA LEU A 166 -1.39 -1.70 -7.22
C LEU A 166 -0.68 -1.12 -6.00
N ARG A 167 0.44 -1.71 -5.59
CA ARG A 167 1.24 -1.21 -4.46
C ARG A 167 1.76 0.19 -4.74
N GLU A 168 2.39 0.40 -5.88
CA GLU A 168 2.97 1.69 -6.26
C GLU A 168 1.90 2.77 -6.41
N ILE A 169 0.81 2.48 -7.13
CA ILE A 169 -0.29 3.42 -7.35
C ILE A 169 -0.95 3.81 -6.02
N THR A 170 -1.29 2.84 -5.18
CA THR A 170 -2.00 3.13 -3.92
C THR A 170 -1.13 3.89 -2.93
N ARG A 171 0.17 3.62 -2.89
CA ARG A 171 1.15 4.37 -2.10
C ARG A 171 1.33 5.80 -2.63
N CYS A 172 1.48 5.97 -3.93
CA CYS A 172 1.56 7.27 -4.58
C CYS A 172 0.29 8.09 -4.28
N ARG A 173 -0.87 7.51 -4.55
CA ARG A 173 -2.15 8.15 -4.26
C ARG A 173 -2.28 8.55 -2.78
N ARG A 174 -1.85 7.71 -1.85
CA ARG A 174 -1.85 8.02 -0.41
C ARG A 174 -1.01 9.26 -0.10
N THR A 175 0.14 9.40 -0.73
CA THR A 175 1.00 10.57 -0.60
C THR A 175 0.31 11.82 -1.14
N LEU A 176 -0.28 11.76 -2.34
CA LEU A 176 -1.02 12.87 -2.94
C LEU A 176 -2.22 13.31 -2.07
N VAL A 177 -2.95 12.35 -1.50
CA VAL A 177 -4.08 12.65 -0.60
C VAL A 177 -3.62 13.35 0.67
N ARG A 178 -2.47 12.94 1.26
CA ARG A 178 -1.89 13.65 2.42
C ARG A 178 -1.48 15.08 2.08
N GLN A 179 -0.82 15.27 0.94
CA GLN A 179 -0.44 16.60 0.46
C GLN A 179 -1.68 17.46 0.17
N LYS A 180 -2.72 16.87 -0.44
CA LYS A 180 -4.01 17.54 -0.65
C LYS A 180 -4.65 18.00 0.66
N THR A 181 -4.64 17.17 1.69
CA THR A 181 -5.14 17.54 3.03
C THR A 181 -4.35 18.70 3.62
N ALA A 182 -3.02 18.66 3.50
CA ALA A 182 -2.17 19.77 3.97
C ALA A 182 -2.46 21.07 3.20
N ALA A 183 -2.64 20.99 1.87
CA ALA A 183 -3.03 22.15 1.05
C ALA A 183 -4.42 22.66 1.44
N SER A 184 -5.40 21.78 1.70
CA SER A 184 -6.74 22.16 2.18
C SER A 184 -6.66 22.92 3.51
N ASN A 185 -5.89 22.43 4.48
CA ASN A 185 -5.73 23.11 5.77
C ASN A 185 -5.09 24.50 5.60
N ARG A 186 -4.13 24.61 4.67
CA ARG A 186 -3.50 25.90 4.37
C ARG A 186 -4.47 26.87 3.66
N ILE A 187 -5.34 26.36 2.77
CA ILE A 187 -6.40 27.17 2.14
C ILE A 187 -7.34 27.72 3.23
N HIS A 188 -7.80 26.91 4.17
CA HIS A 188 -8.60 27.36 5.29
C HIS A 188 -7.93 28.53 6.04
N ALA A 189 -6.67 28.34 6.44
CA ALA A 189 -5.95 29.36 7.19
C ALA A 189 -5.71 30.66 6.41
N LEU A 190 -5.52 30.60 5.09
CA LEU A 190 -5.34 31.77 4.24
C LEU A 190 -6.68 32.46 3.93
N ALA A 191 -7.71 31.67 3.66
CA ALA A 191 -9.05 32.18 3.40
C ALA A 191 -9.62 32.92 4.62
N ASP A 192 -9.46 32.37 5.83
CA ASP A 192 -9.88 33.03 7.06
C ASP A 192 -9.13 34.34 7.35
N GLN A 193 -7.88 34.47 6.90
CA GLN A 193 -7.15 35.73 7.02
C GLN A 193 -7.63 36.79 6.01
N LEU A 194 -8.10 36.37 4.84
CA LEU A 194 -8.56 37.26 3.77
C LEU A 194 -10.05 37.60 3.87
N PHE A 195 -10.84 36.61 4.21
CA PHE A 195 -12.30 36.70 4.30
C PHE A 195 -12.81 35.76 5.40
N PRO A 196 -12.79 36.20 6.68
CA PRO A 196 -13.24 35.39 7.80
C PRO A 196 -14.68 34.89 7.63
N GLY A 197 -14.89 33.61 7.87
CA GLY A 197 -16.20 32.97 7.79
C GLY A 197 -16.63 32.46 6.41
N PHE A 198 -15.90 32.76 5.34
CA PHE A 198 -16.24 32.30 3.98
C PHE A 198 -16.29 30.76 3.86
N LEU A 199 -15.35 30.06 4.47
CA LEU A 199 -15.29 28.58 4.46
C LEU A 199 -16.03 27.92 5.64
N ASN A 200 -16.76 28.69 6.43
CA ASN A 200 -17.57 28.16 7.52
C ASN A 200 -18.91 27.66 6.96
N ALA A 201 -19.10 26.34 6.93
CA ALA A 201 -20.29 25.70 6.36
C ALA A 201 -21.63 26.16 6.97
N SER A 202 -21.63 26.67 8.20
CA SER A 202 -22.84 27.18 8.86
C SER A 202 -23.15 28.64 8.51
N LYS A 203 -22.19 29.38 7.99
CA LYS A 203 -22.34 30.81 7.66
C LYS A 203 -22.20 31.12 6.16
N SER A 204 -21.51 30.24 5.42
CA SER A 204 -21.27 30.45 4.00
C SER A 204 -22.46 29.98 3.17
N ALA A 205 -22.89 30.81 2.25
CA ALA A 205 -23.86 30.46 1.21
C ALA A 205 -23.30 29.48 0.17
N LEU A 206 -21.98 29.26 0.16
CA LEU A 206 -21.31 28.43 -0.81
C LEU A 206 -20.56 27.29 -0.12
N THR A 207 -20.84 26.06 -0.55
CA THR A 207 -20.14 24.88 -0.01
C THR A 207 -18.62 24.98 -0.22
N PRO A 208 -17.81 24.81 0.83
CA PRO A 208 -16.34 24.84 0.72
C PRO A 208 -15.80 23.82 -0.29
N PHE A 209 -14.72 24.16 -0.96
CA PHE A 209 -14.00 23.29 -1.90
C PHE A 209 -14.82 22.81 -3.11
N THR A 210 -15.94 23.45 -3.43
CA THR A 210 -16.60 23.30 -4.74
C THR A 210 -15.80 24.07 -5.82
N ASN A 211 -16.02 23.72 -7.08
CA ASN A 211 -15.37 24.43 -8.19
C ASN A 211 -15.63 25.95 -8.13
N ALA A 212 -16.85 26.36 -7.76
CA ALA A 212 -17.21 27.76 -7.59
C ALA A 212 -16.43 28.46 -6.48
N SER A 213 -16.30 27.80 -5.30
CA SER A 213 -15.56 28.39 -4.17
C SER A 213 -14.06 28.45 -4.45
N LEU A 214 -13.49 27.42 -5.10
CA LEU A 214 -12.08 27.39 -5.49
C LEU A 214 -11.76 28.47 -6.54
N GLU A 215 -12.63 28.65 -7.54
CA GLU A 215 -12.45 29.69 -8.56
C GLU A 215 -12.55 31.09 -7.96
N LEU A 216 -13.50 31.31 -7.06
CA LEU A 216 -13.62 32.58 -6.37
C LEU A 216 -12.38 32.96 -5.55
N MET A 217 -11.72 31.96 -4.95
CA MET A 217 -10.51 32.15 -4.16
C MET A 217 -9.24 32.44 -4.99
N LYS A 218 -9.27 32.25 -6.30
CA LYS A 218 -8.12 32.51 -7.18
C LYS A 218 -7.94 34.00 -7.53
N GLU A 219 -9.04 34.76 -7.59
CA GLU A 219 -9.00 36.16 -8.10
C GLU A 219 -9.59 37.15 -7.10
N ARG A 220 -8.77 38.08 -6.66
CA ARG A 220 -9.20 39.22 -5.82
C ARG A 220 -10.07 38.77 -4.63
N PHE A 221 -9.61 37.72 -3.96
CA PHE A 221 -10.34 37.15 -2.84
C PHE A 221 -9.91 37.82 -1.52
N SER A 222 -10.68 38.81 -1.12
CA SER A 222 -10.64 39.38 0.24
C SER A 222 -11.99 39.98 0.56
N ALA A 223 -12.34 40.06 1.84
CA ALA A 223 -13.64 40.64 2.23
C ALA A 223 -13.88 42.05 1.65
N PRO A 224 -12.92 43.02 1.68
CA PRO A 224 -13.13 44.33 1.08
C PRO A 224 -13.34 44.29 -0.44
N GLU A 225 -12.65 43.43 -1.16
CA GLU A 225 -12.80 43.33 -2.61
C GLU A 225 -14.10 42.64 -3.02
N ILE A 226 -14.49 41.60 -2.34
CA ILE A 226 -15.75 40.89 -2.56
C ILE A 226 -16.94 41.82 -2.24
N ALA A 227 -16.87 42.59 -1.15
CA ALA A 227 -17.92 43.55 -0.77
C ALA A 227 -18.16 44.65 -1.83
N ARG A 228 -17.14 44.98 -2.65
CA ARG A 228 -17.21 45.95 -3.74
C ARG A 228 -17.62 45.37 -5.09
N ARG A 229 -17.69 44.02 -5.23
CA ARG A 229 -18.12 43.38 -6.48
C ARG A 229 -19.58 43.66 -6.77
N LYS A 230 -19.89 43.83 -8.05
CA LYS A 230 -21.30 43.91 -8.50
C LYS A 230 -21.96 42.53 -8.30
N PRO A 231 -23.15 42.44 -7.69
CA PRO A 231 -23.83 41.17 -7.50
C PRO A 231 -23.98 40.36 -8.78
N SER A 232 -24.29 41.02 -9.92
CA SER A 232 -24.40 40.36 -11.22
C SER A 232 -23.09 39.69 -11.70
N SER A 233 -21.96 40.31 -11.40
CA SER A 233 -20.63 39.75 -11.80
C SER A 233 -20.34 38.48 -11.01
N LEU A 234 -20.62 38.48 -9.70
CA LEU A 234 -20.45 37.27 -8.85
C LEU A 234 -21.46 36.18 -9.22
N ALA A 235 -22.73 36.57 -9.44
CA ALA A 235 -23.76 35.62 -9.89
C ALA A 235 -23.41 34.95 -11.21
N ASN A 236 -22.80 35.67 -12.17
CA ASN A 236 -22.33 35.11 -13.44
C ASN A 236 -21.22 34.06 -13.24
N LEU A 237 -20.29 34.30 -12.32
CA LEU A 237 -19.30 33.28 -11.93
C LEU A 237 -19.98 32.02 -11.37
N LEU A 238 -20.92 32.22 -10.45
CA LEU A 238 -21.65 31.10 -9.81
C LEU A 238 -22.50 30.32 -10.83
N ARG A 239 -23.14 30.98 -11.81
CA ARG A 239 -23.89 30.31 -12.90
C ARG A 239 -22.97 29.41 -13.74
N ARG A 240 -21.78 29.88 -14.10
CA ARG A 240 -20.80 29.04 -14.83
C ARG A 240 -20.47 27.74 -14.12
N HIS A 241 -20.49 27.78 -12.81
CA HIS A 241 -20.24 26.60 -11.97
C HIS A 241 -21.54 25.87 -11.52
N ARG A 242 -22.69 26.18 -12.15
CA ARG A 242 -23.99 25.54 -11.88
C ARG A 242 -24.41 25.57 -10.41
N VAL A 243 -24.10 26.66 -9.71
CA VAL A 243 -24.55 26.88 -8.35
C VAL A 243 -26.06 27.13 -8.36
N HIS A 244 -26.77 26.49 -7.44
CA HIS A 244 -28.19 26.71 -7.26
C HIS A 244 -28.43 28.14 -6.73
N GLN A 245 -29.47 28.84 -7.23
CA GLN A 245 -29.83 30.22 -6.84
C GLN A 245 -28.61 31.19 -6.85
N PRO A 246 -27.94 31.40 -7.99
CA PRO A 246 -26.67 32.10 -8.06
C PRO A 246 -26.79 33.57 -7.66
N ASP A 247 -27.91 34.23 -7.91
CA ASP A 247 -28.14 35.64 -7.58
C ASP A 247 -28.32 35.85 -6.07
N GLU A 248 -29.07 34.97 -5.44
CA GLU A 248 -29.26 34.96 -3.98
C GLU A 248 -27.94 34.64 -3.28
N THR A 249 -27.26 33.57 -3.71
CA THR A 249 -25.94 33.18 -3.21
C THR A 249 -24.91 34.30 -3.33
N ALA A 250 -24.88 35.02 -4.46
CA ALA A 250 -23.99 36.15 -4.66
C ALA A 250 -24.28 37.30 -3.68
N SER A 251 -25.55 37.59 -3.45
CA SER A 251 -25.98 38.63 -2.50
C SER A 251 -25.59 38.27 -1.07
N GLN A 252 -25.77 36.99 -0.66
CA GLN A 252 -25.40 36.50 0.65
C GLN A 252 -23.87 36.54 0.87
N ILE A 253 -23.07 36.19 -0.14
CA ILE A 253 -21.60 36.27 -0.06
C ILE A 253 -21.14 37.72 0.10
N ILE A 254 -21.74 38.65 -0.62
CA ILE A 254 -21.41 40.10 -0.51
C ILE A 254 -21.80 40.62 0.87
N LEU A 255 -22.96 40.24 1.39
CA LEU A 255 -23.38 40.61 2.73
C LEU A 255 -22.39 40.11 3.79
N LEU A 256 -22.06 38.83 3.73
CA LEU A 256 -21.04 38.22 4.62
C LEU A 256 -19.70 38.97 4.52
N ALA A 257 -19.30 39.38 3.32
CA ALA A 257 -18.06 40.14 3.10
C ALA A 257 -18.07 41.52 3.73
N ARG A 258 -19.25 42.19 3.77
CA ARG A 258 -19.43 43.51 4.41
C ARG A 258 -19.36 43.39 5.95
N GLU A 259 -19.79 42.29 6.50
CA GLU A 259 -19.76 42.02 7.94
C GLU A 259 -18.42 41.50 8.44
N ALA A 260 -17.57 41.00 7.54
CA ALA A 260 -16.31 40.39 7.89
C ALA A 260 -15.24 41.45 8.26
N LEU A 261 -14.42 41.13 9.26
CA LEU A 261 -13.28 41.97 9.61
C LEU A 261 -12.25 41.99 8.47
N PRO A 262 -11.88 43.18 7.95
CA PRO A 262 -10.96 43.27 6.83
C PRO A 262 -9.52 42.94 7.28
N PRO A 263 -8.73 42.28 6.42
CA PRO A 263 -7.30 42.08 6.66
C PRO A 263 -6.54 43.42 6.53
N ALA A 264 -5.38 43.55 7.15
CA ALA A 264 -4.51 44.71 6.98
C ALA A 264 -4.12 44.87 5.50
N ALA A 265 -4.29 46.09 4.96
CA ALA A 265 -4.17 46.38 3.54
C ALA A 265 -2.84 45.90 2.90
N HIS A 266 -1.71 46.08 3.63
CA HIS A 266 -0.38 45.70 3.15
C HIS A 266 -0.20 44.18 3.00
N ARG A 267 -1.06 43.36 3.62
CA ARG A 267 -0.99 41.89 3.57
C ARG A 267 -1.83 41.27 2.46
N ILE A 268 -2.83 42.01 1.94
CA ILE A 268 -3.84 41.45 1.02
C ILE A 268 -3.18 40.84 -0.21
N ALA A 269 -2.36 41.56 -0.92
CA ALA A 269 -1.77 41.11 -2.18
C ALA A 269 -0.92 39.83 -2.02
N THR A 270 -0.11 39.75 -0.95
CA THR A 270 0.71 38.56 -0.65
C THR A 270 -0.13 37.35 -0.27
N LEU A 271 -1.14 37.54 0.58
CA LEU A 271 -2.04 36.47 0.98
C LEU A 271 -2.87 35.93 -0.19
N GLN A 272 -3.40 36.82 -1.07
CA GLN A 272 -4.13 36.43 -2.27
C GLN A 272 -3.27 35.59 -3.21
N ARG A 273 -2.04 36.04 -3.49
CA ARG A 273 -1.12 35.28 -4.35
C ARG A 273 -0.79 33.91 -3.77
N THR A 274 -0.56 33.85 -2.45
CA THR A 274 -0.29 32.58 -1.75
C THR A 274 -1.50 31.66 -1.77
N LEU A 275 -2.71 32.21 -1.57
CA LEU A 275 -3.96 31.47 -1.63
C LEU A 275 -4.18 30.88 -3.02
N ALA A 276 -4.09 31.71 -4.08
CA ALA A 276 -4.27 31.27 -5.46
C ALA A 276 -3.31 30.12 -5.82
N ALA A 277 -2.02 30.25 -5.51
CA ALA A 277 -1.04 29.18 -5.73
C ALA A 277 -1.36 27.91 -4.93
N THR A 278 -1.87 28.03 -3.70
CA THR A 278 -2.26 26.90 -2.88
C THR A 278 -3.51 26.20 -3.41
N VAL A 279 -4.47 26.96 -3.95
CA VAL A 279 -5.67 26.44 -4.62
C VAL A 279 -5.29 25.67 -5.88
N ASP A 280 -4.38 26.20 -6.70
CA ASP A 280 -3.91 25.51 -7.92
C ASP A 280 -3.22 24.19 -7.56
N LEU A 281 -2.37 24.18 -6.53
CA LEU A 281 -1.76 22.96 -6.02
C LEU A 281 -2.82 21.96 -5.55
N TYR A 282 -3.82 22.39 -4.79
CA TYR A 282 -4.91 21.54 -4.31
C TYR A 282 -5.67 20.87 -5.47
N VAL A 283 -6.03 21.66 -6.50
CA VAL A 283 -6.74 21.16 -7.70
C VAL A 283 -5.90 20.13 -8.45
N CYS A 284 -4.60 20.42 -8.64
CA CYS A 284 -3.66 19.49 -9.28
C CYS A 284 -3.57 18.16 -8.51
N LEU A 285 -3.38 18.21 -7.19
CA LEU A 285 -3.32 17.03 -6.33
C LEU A 285 -4.63 16.23 -6.35
N GLN A 286 -5.77 16.92 -6.38
CA GLN A 286 -7.08 16.27 -6.46
C GLN A 286 -7.26 15.52 -7.78
N ARG A 287 -6.91 16.14 -8.91
CA ARG A 287 -6.98 15.52 -10.24
C ARG A 287 -6.10 14.28 -10.32
N ASN A 288 -4.83 14.41 -9.95
CA ASN A 288 -3.89 13.28 -10.00
C ASN A 288 -4.31 12.13 -9.08
N ALA A 289 -4.82 12.44 -7.87
CA ALA A 289 -5.35 11.42 -6.97
C ALA A 289 -6.60 10.72 -7.51
N LEU A 290 -7.41 11.40 -8.35
CA LEU A 290 -8.55 10.81 -9.04
C LEU A 290 -8.11 9.89 -10.17
N GLU A 291 -7.16 10.32 -11.00
CA GLU A 291 -6.59 9.50 -12.08
C GLU A 291 -6.01 8.19 -11.55
N LEU A 292 -5.17 8.25 -10.49
CA LEU A 292 -4.65 7.05 -9.84
C LEU A 292 -5.75 6.17 -9.21
N ARG A 293 -6.88 6.75 -8.81
CA ARG A 293 -8.03 5.99 -8.32
C ARG A 293 -8.67 5.16 -9.43
N VAL A 294 -8.81 5.72 -10.61
CA VAL A 294 -9.35 5.02 -11.79
C VAL A 294 -8.42 3.88 -12.19
N GLU A 295 -7.13 4.18 -12.31
CA GLU A 295 -6.11 3.18 -12.67
C GLU A 295 -6.04 2.02 -11.65
N ALA A 296 -6.10 2.34 -10.35
CA ALA A 296 -6.16 1.33 -9.30
C ALA A 296 -7.42 0.45 -9.39
N ALA A 297 -8.56 1.01 -9.77
CA ALA A 297 -9.80 0.26 -9.95
C ALA A 297 -9.72 -0.71 -11.13
N LEU A 298 -9.16 -0.27 -12.26
CA LEU A 298 -8.92 -1.12 -13.44
C LEU A 298 -7.98 -2.27 -13.13
N THR A 299 -6.84 -1.97 -12.53
CA THR A 299 -5.85 -3.00 -12.17
C THR A 299 -6.39 -3.96 -11.12
N LEU A 300 -7.15 -3.47 -10.12
CA LEU A 300 -7.77 -4.33 -9.11
C LEU A 300 -8.68 -5.38 -9.74
N ALA A 301 -9.41 -5.00 -10.79
CA ALA A 301 -10.34 -5.89 -11.48
C ALA A 301 -9.67 -7.09 -12.16
N THR A 302 -8.36 -7.05 -12.37
CA THR A 302 -7.56 -8.20 -12.88
C THR A 302 -7.08 -9.13 -11.76
N THR A 303 -7.54 -8.94 -10.52
CA THR A 303 -7.10 -9.71 -9.36
C THR A 303 -8.29 -10.24 -8.55
N PRO A 304 -8.14 -11.35 -7.82
CA PRO A 304 -9.18 -11.87 -6.93
C PRO A 304 -9.64 -10.88 -5.85
N TYR A 305 -8.84 -9.87 -5.54
CA TYR A 305 -9.17 -8.88 -4.52
C TYR A 305 -10.37 -7.99 -4.87
N VAL A 306 -10.82 -7.97 -6.14
CA VAL A 306 -12.05 -7.29 -6.51
C VAL A 306 -13.26 -7.85 -5.75
N MET A 307 -13.23 -9.13 -5.35
CA MET A 307 -14.27 -9.77 -4.54
C MET A 307 -14.49 -9.10 -3.19
N LEU A 308 -13.49 -8.41 -2.66
CA LEU A 308 -13.62 -7.63 -1.42
C LEU A 308 -14.64 -6.50 -1.55
N THR A 309 -14.91 -6.03 -2.76
CA THR A 309 -15.93 -5.00 -3.01
C THR A 309 -17.35 -5.49 -2.78
N SER A 310 -17.58 -6.80 -2.64
CA SER A 310 -18.86 -7.38 -2.19
C SER A 310 -19.19 -7.06 -0.74
N ILE A 311 -18.18 -6.74 0.07
CA ILE A 311 -18.40 -6.32 1.45
C ILE A 311 -18.77 -4.83 1.46
N SER A 312 -19.96 -4.49 1.95
CA SER A 312 -20.37 -3.10 2.14
C SER A 312 -19.36 -2.35 3.02
N GLY A 313 -18.98 -1.16 2.58
CA GLY A 313 -17.91 -0.37 3.21
C GLY A 313 -16.52 -0.57 2.56
N ILE A 314 -16.28 -1.65 1.83
CA ILE A 314 -15.04 -1.84 1.09
C ILE A 314 -15.20 -1.31 -0.35
N GLY A 315 -14.46 -0.27 -0.67
CA GLY A 315 -14.39 0.30 -2.02
C GLY A 315 -13.12 -0.13 -2.76
N PHE A 316 -13.03 0.26 -4.05
CA PHE A 316 -11.88 -0.09 -4.90
C PHE A 316 -10.52 0.25 -4.27
N ILE A 317 -10.37 1.41 -3.65
CA ILE A 317 -9.08 1.84 -3.09
C ILE A 317 -8.66 1.03 -1.87
N LEU A 318 -9.61 0.67 -1.00
CA LEU A 318 -9.29 -0.19 0.15
C LEU A 318 -8.90 -1.60 -0.32
N ALA A 319 -9.65 -2.15 -1.27
CA ALA A 319 -9.34 -3.45 -1.86
C ALA A 319 -8.00 -3.43 -2.63
N ALA A 320 -7.73 -2.38 -3.42
CA ALA A 320 -6.48 -2.19 -4.14
C ALA A 320 -5.27 -2.03 -3.20
N GLY A 321 -5.43 -1.27 -2.10
CA GLY A 321 -4.40 -1.13 -1.09
C GLY A 321 -4.05 -2.44 -0.39
N LEU A 322 -5.08 -3.25 -0.07
CA LEU A 322 -4.88 -4.60 0.47
C LEU A 322 -4.20 -5.52 -0.55
N ALA A 323 -4.64 -5.51 -1.81
CA ALA A 323 -4.06 -6.31 -2.90
C ALA A 323 -2.58 -5.99 -3.10
N GLY A 324 -2.23 -4.70 -3.20
CA GLY A 324 -0.85 -4.26 -3.39
C GLY A 324 0.08 -4.64 -2.24
N GLU A 325 -0.40 -4.59 -0.99
CA GLU A 325 0.43 -4.89 0.18
C GLU A 325 0.49 -6.39 0.52
N LEU A 326 -0.55 -7.15 0.21
CA LEU A 326 -0.62 -8.59 0.47
C LEU A 326 -0.06 -9.43 -0.69
N GLY A 327 -0.17 -8.94 -1.93
CA GLY A 327 0.32 -9.64 -3.12
C GLY A 327 -0.55 -10.83 -3.54
N ASP A 328 0.06 -11.79 -4.24
CA ASP A 328 -0.64 -12.97 -4.78
C ASP A 328 -1.24 -13.82 -3.64
N PRO A 329 -2.55 -14.17 -3.72
CA PRO A 329 -3.21 -15.02 -2.73
C PRO A 329 -2.54 -16.36 -2.50
N LYS A 330 -1.85 -16.92 -3.50
CA LYS A 330 -1.12 -18.19 -3.41
C LYS A 330 0.04 -18.13 -2.43
N HIS A 331 0.61 -16.96 -2.24
CA HIS A 331 1.75 -16.72 -1.35
C HIS A 331 1.36 -16.16 0.02
N LEU A 332 0.07 -15.99 0.29
CA LEU A 332 -0.40 -15.53 1.60
C LEU A 332 0.00 -16.52 2.69
N GLY A 333 0.71 -16.05 3.70
CA GLY A 333 1.10 -16.83 4.86
C GLY A 333 -0.08 -17.21 5.77
N LYS A 334 0.21 -17.87 6.89
CA LYS A 334 -0.79 -18.13 7.94
C LYS A 334 -1.33 -16.82 8.51
N LEU A 335 -2.59 -16.83 8.97
CA LEU A 335 -3.25 -15.64 9.51
C LEU A 335 -2.42 -14.93 10.60
N ASP A 336 -1.80 -15.68 11.51
CA ASP A 336 -0.99 -15.11 12.58
C ASP A 336 0.24 -14.37 12.03
N SER A 337 0.87 -14.91 10.99
CA SER A 337 1.98 -14.25 10.29
C SER A 337 1.53 -13.00 9.56
N LEU A 338 0.37 -13.02 8.91
CA LEU A 338 -0.23 -11.84 8.26
C LEU A 338 -0.57 -10.76 9.29
N CYS A 339 -1.13 -11.13 10.44
CA CYS A 339 -1.46 -10.19 11.51
C CYS A 339 -0.19 -9.55 12.11
N ALA A 340 0.87 -10.34 12.29
CA ALA A 340 2.16 -9.83 12.74
C ALA A 340 2.80 -8.91 11.70
N TYR A 341 2.74 -9.28 10.42
CA TYR A 341 3.22 -8.44 9.31
C TYR A 341 2.43 -7.13 9.20
N ALA A 342 1.11 -7.18 9.37
CA ALA A 342 0.26 -5.98 9.42
C ALA A 342 0.41 -5.18 10.73
N GLY A 343 1.09 -5.69 11.75
CA GLY A 343 1.27 -4.98 13.02
C GLY A 343 -0.03 -4.75 13.80
N ILE A 344 -0.99 -5.65 13.67
CA ILE A 344 -2.29 -5.59 14.37
C ILE A 344 -2.38 -6.55 15.56
N VAL A 345 -1.29 -7.25 15.86
CA VAL A 345 -1.16 -8.08 17.08
C VAL A 345 -0.04 -7.53 17.97
N PRO A 346 -0.25 -7.52 19.28
CA PRO A 346 0.78 -7.08 20.22
C PRO A 346 1.92 -8.11 20.26
N ARG A 347 3.11 -7.66 20.65
CA ARG A 347 4.18 -8.57 21.08
C ARG A 347 3.83 -9.12 22.44
N THR A 348 4.12 -10.38 22.64
CA THR A 348 4.01 -11.03 23.96
C THR A 348 5.41 -11.10 24.55
N HIS A 349 5.56 -10.59 25.74
CA HIS A 349 6.75 -10.73 26.57
C HIS A 349 6.40 -11.65 27.74
N GLN A 350 7.13 -12.73 27.89
CA GLN A 350 7.00 -13.66 29.00
C GLN A 350 8.40 -14.01 29.50
N SER A 351 8.68 -13.70 30.74
CA SER A 351 9.91 -14.06 31.44
C SER A 351 9.54 -14.72 32.76
N GLY A 352 10.35 -15.66 33.25
CA GLY A 352 10.09 -16.33 34.53
C GLY A 352 9.38 -17.68 34.43
N GLY A 353 9.36 -18.31 33.23
CA GLY A 353 8.83 -19.67 33.04
C GLY A 353 7.40 -19.73 32.52
N PRO A 354 6.87 -20.98 32.33
CA PRO A 354 5.55 -21.19 31.71
C PRO A 354 4.38 -20.59 32.48
N ASP A 355 4.50 -20.47 33.79
CA ASP A 355 3.44 -20.01 34.71
C ASP A 355 3.47 -18.48 34.93
N SER A 356 4.48 -17.80 34.39
CA SER A 356 4.55 -16.33 34.50
C SER A 356 3.53 -15.67 33.57
N PRO A 357 2.82 -14.61 34.02
CA PRO A 357 1.88 -13.90 33.19
C PRO A 357 2.56 -13.27 31.98
N ALA A 358 2.00 -13.50 30.81
CA ALA A 358 2.48 -12.87 29.58
C ALA A 358 2.06 -11.39 29.53
N VAL A 359 3.02 -10.49 29.42
CA VAL A 359 2.76 -9.06 29.25
C VAL A 359 2.65 -8.73 27.76
N GLN A 360 1.55 -8.06 27.36
CA GLN A 360 1.36 -7.61 26.01
C GLN A 360 1.96 -6.20 25.83
N GLY A 361 2.87 -6.10 24.87
CA GLY A 361 3.49 -4.83 24.47
C GLY A 361 2.95 -4.30 23.17
N HIS A 362 3.60 -3.25 22.65
CA HIS A 362 3.24 -2.68 21.32
C HIS A 362 3.50 -3.67 20.18
N ALA A 363 2.84 -3.45 19.05
CA ALA A 363 3.12 -4.20 17.81
C ALA A 363 4.60 -4.06 17.39
N SER A 364 5.08 -5.02 16.59
CA SER A 364 6.45 -4.99 16.10
C SER A 364 6.72 -3.70 15.28
N PRO A 365 7.80 -2.96 15.54
CA PRO A 365 8.21 -1.83 14.71
C PRO A 365 8.57 -2.24 13.27
N ARG A 366 8.83 -3.55 13.04
CA ARG A 366 9.13 -4.14 11.74
C ARG A 366 7.88 -4.49 10.91
N CYS A 367 6.69 -4.10 11.38
CA CYS A 367 5.45 -4.36 10.66
C CYS A 367 5.31 -3.47 9.41
N ASN A 368 4.52 -3.92 8.45
CA ASN A 368 4.08 -3.10 7.33
C ASN A 368 3.02 -2.10 7.79
N ARG A 369 3.44 -0.86 8.07
CA ARG A 369 2.56 0.21 8.57
C ARG A 369 1.47 0.60 7.55
N ILE A 370 1.75 0.46 6.26
CA ILE A 370 0.77 0.78 5.22
C ILE A 370 -0.31 -0.29 5.18
N LEU A 371 0.05 -1.56 5.26
CA LEU A 371 -0.92 -2.65 5.39
C LEU A 371 -1.75 -2.51 6.68
N LYS A 372 -1.11 -2.12 7.79
CA LYS A 372 -1.84 -1.80 9.03
C LYS A 372 -2.93 -0.78 8.80
N ASP A 373 -2.58 0.34 8.17
CA ASP A 373 -3.53 1.42 7.90
C ASP A 373 -4.69 0.94 7.00
N TRP A 374 -4.41 0.21 5.91
CA TRP A 374 -5.46 -0.34 5.04
C TRP A 374 -6.38 -1.32 5.78
N THR A 375 -5.81 -2.19 6.60
CA THR A 375 -6.57 -3.19 7.36
C THR A 375 -7.45 -2.54 8.43
N VAL A 376 -6.91 -1.57 9.17
CA VAL A 376 -7.65 -0.83 10.20
C VAL A 376 -8.77 0.02 9.57
N GLN A 377 -8.47 0.75 8.49
CA GLN A 377 -9.48 1.54 7.77
C GLN A 377 -10.61 0.64 7.22
N SER A 378 -10.27 -0.53 6.68
CA SER A 378 -11.26 -1.50 6.22
C SER A 378 -12.17 -1.98 7.35
N ALA A 379 -11.59 -2.31 8.50
CA ALA A 379 -12.37 -2.72 9.68
C ALA A 379 -13.30 -1.60 10.17
N GLN A 380 -12.83 -0.34 10.18
CA GLN A 380 -13.66 0.82 10.52
C GLN A 380 -14.80 1.04 9.52
N LYS A 381 -14.54 0.90 8.22
CA LYS A 381 -15.58 1.05 7.17
C LYS A 381 -16.62 -0.06 7.23
N ILE A 382 -16.22 -1.28 7.54
CA ILE A 382 -17.15 -2.40 7.78
C ILE A 382 -17.98 -2.14 9.03
N HIS A 383 -17.41 -1.61 10.10
CA HIS A 383 -18.15 -1.24 11.30
C HIS A 383 -19.24 -0.20 11.01
N LEU A 384 -18.97 0.78 10.17
CA LEU A 384 -19.90 1.86 9.82
C LEU A 384 -20.95 1.44 8.78
N TYR A 385 -20.52 0.72 7.74
CA TYR A 385 -21.31 0.50 6.52
C TYR A 385 -21.44 -0.97 6.14
N GLY A 386 -20.85 -1.88 6.92
CA GLY A 386 -20.81 -3.31 6.65
C GLY A 386 -22.18 -4.00 6.84
N PRO A 387 -22.25 -5.26 6.47
CA PRO A 387 -23.42 -6.07 6.72
C PRO A 387 -23.65 -6.26 8.24
N PRO A 388 -24.90 -6.48 8.68
CA PRO A 388 -25.27 -6.51 10.11
C PRO A 388 -24.41 -7.46 10.95
N GLU A 389 -24.05 -8.62 10.43
CA GLU A 389 -23.25 -9.63 11.13
C GLU A 389 -21.78 -9.25 11.33
N LEU A 390 -21.26 -8.29 10.56
CA LEU A 390 -19.92 -7.73 10.69
C LEU A 390 -19.90 -6.37 11.40
N LYS A 391 -21.04 -5.65 11.35
CA LYS A 391 -21.25 -4.42 12.09
C LYS A 391 -21.11 -4.68 13.59
N ASP A 392 -20.90 -3.66 14.37
CA ASP A 392 -20.88 -3.70 15.83
C ASP A 392 -19.81 -4.62 16.49
N ARG A 393 -19.00 -5.32 15.71
CA ARG A 393 -17.92 -6.15 16.28
C ARG A 393 -16.93 -5.33 17.09
N ILE A 394 -16.59 -4.13 16.63
CA ILE A 394 -15.68 -3.22 17.36
C ILE A 394 -16.29 -2.87 18.71
N THR A 395 -17.56 -2.50 18.73
CA THR A 395 -18.30 -2.14 19.96
C THR A 395 -18.35 -3.32 20.92
N ARG A 396 -18.70 -4.51 20.43
CA ARG A 396 -18.79 -5.72 21.26
C ARG A 396 -17.45 -6.11 21.87
N TRP A 397 -16.36 -6.05 21.11
CA TRP A 397 -15.02 -6.38 21.61
C TRP A 397 -14.49 -5.33 22.57
N ASN A 398 -14.80 -4.04 22.36
CA ASN A 398 -14.48 -3.00 23.33
C ASN A 398 -15.20 -3.22 24.67
N ALA A 399 -16.49 -3.61 24.64
CA ALA A 399 -17.24 -3.95 25.84
C ALA A 399 -16.68 -5.17 26.59
N GLN A 400 -15.95 -6.04 25.91
CA GLN A 400 -15.25 -7.20 26.50
C GLN A 400 -13.82 -6.87 26.95
N GLY A 401 -13.42 -5.60 27.04
CA GLY A 401 -12.09 -5.18 27.44
C GLY A 401 -10.99 -5.45 26.39
N THR A 402 -11.37 -5.83 25.16
CA THR A 402 -10.44 -6.05 24.06
C THR A 402 -10.33 -4.81 23.18
N HIS A 403 -9.16 -4.52 22.61
CA HIS A 403 -9.02 -3.47 21.60
C HIS A 403 -9.81 -3.83 20.34
N GLY A 404 -11.10 -3.48 20.32
CA GLY A 404 -12.08 -3.93 19.34
C GLY A 404 -11.68 -3.68 17.89
N ILE A 405 -11.02 -2.54 17.61
CA ILE A 405 -10.55 -2.22 16.25
C ILE A 405 -9.49 -3.23 15.75
N PHE A 406 -8.56 -3.67 16.59
CA PHE A 406 -7.53 -4.63 16.19
C PHE A 406 -8.10 -6.06 16.10
N ALA A 407 -9.05 -6.42 16.97
CA ALA A 407 -9.79 -7.66 16.88
C ALA A 407 -10.60 -7.73 15.58
N ALA A 408 -11.28 -6.63 15.21
CA ALA A 408 -12.00 -6.49 13.95
C ALA A 408 -11.05 -6.54 12.74
N ALA A 409 -9.89 -5.89 12.81
CA ALA A 409 -8.87 -5.92 11.79
C ALA A 409 -8.33 -7.34 11.55
N ARG A 410 -8.08 -8.10 12.62
CA ARG A 410 -7.67 -9.52 12.53
C ARG A 410 -8.76 -10.38 11.87
N HIS A 411 -10.02 -10.17 12.26
CA HIS A 411 -11.13 -10.86 11.63
C HIS A 411 -11.26 -10.51 10.15
N HIS A 412 -11.09 -9.24 9.82
CA HIS A 412 -11.10 -8.77 8.43
C HIS A 412 -10.00 -9.42 7.59
N LEU A 413 -8.75 -9.51 8.09
CA LEU A 413 -7.67 -10.21 7.38
C LEU A 413 -7.98 -11.70 7.15
N ARG A 414 -8.70 -12.33 8.08
CA ARG A 414 -9.20 -13.71 7.88
C ARG A 414 -10.17 -13.77 6.70
N LEU A 415 -11.16 -12.87 6.67
CA LEU A 415 -12.12 -12.76 5.56
C LEU A 415 -11.40 -12.52 4.24
N VAL A 416 -10.51 -11.52 4.18
CA VAL A 416 -9.71 -11.23 2.99
C VAL A 416 -9.00 -12.48 2.49
N SER A 417 -8.24 -13.15 3.36
CA SER A 417 -7.51 -14.35 3.00
C SER A 417 -8.41 -15.47 2.48
N THR A 418 -9.61 -15.64 3.06
CA THR A 418 -10.56 -16.67 2.63
C THR A 418 -11.17 -16.34 1.27
N LEU A 419 -11.67 -15.12 1.09
CA LEU A 419 -12.35 -14.71 -0.14
C LEU A 419 -11.41 -14.72 -1.34
N VAL A 420 -10.19 -14.16 -1.18
CA VAL A 420 -9.25 -14.04 -2.30
C VAL A 420 -8.61 -15.38 -2.69
N ARG A 421 -8.43 -16.31 -1.74
CA ARG A 421 -7.90 -17.65 -2.06
C ARG A 421 -8.91 -18.54 -2.77
N ASN A 422 -10.18 -18.40 -2.40
CA ASN A 422 -11.27 -19.20 -2.97
C ASN A 422 -11.91 -18.49 -4.17
N GLU A 423 -11.49 -17.26 -4.47
CA GLU A 423 -12.03 -16.43 -5.56
C GLU A 423 -13.55 -16.27 -5.50
N ILE A 424 -14.10 -16.14 -4.30
CA ILE A 424 -15.52 -16.01 -4.04
C ILE A 424 -15.89 -14.67 -3.43
N PRO A 425 -17.07 -14.11 -3.71
CA PRO A 425 -17.59 -12.93 -3.05
C PRO A 425 -17.94 -13.23 -1.56
N TYR A 426 -18.15 -12.18 -0.80
CA TYR A 426 -18.63 -12.33 0.57
C TYR A 426 -20.06 -12.87 0.58
N LEU A 427 -20.22 -13.98 1.26
CA LEU A 427 -21.52 -14.56 1.58
C LEU A 427 -21.76 -14.32 3.06
N ALA A 428 -22.91 -13.75 3.40
CA ALA A 428 -23.35 -13.75 4.79
C ALA A 428 -23.31 -15.21 5.30
N PRO A 429 -22.77 -15.49 6.51
CA PRO A 429 -22.73 -16.85 6.97
C PRO A 429 -24.17 -17.39 7.02
N ALA A 430 -24.55 -18.14 6.02
CA ALA A 430 -25.60 -19.12 6.16
C ALA A 430 -25.24 -19.92 7.43
N ALA A 431 -26.18 -20.08 8.34
CA ALA A 431 -26.01 -20.58 9.67
C ALA A 431 -24.69 -21.38 9.89
N ARG A 432 -23.90 -21.00 10.90
CA ARG A 432 -22.55 -21.47 11.21
C ARG A 432 -22.37 -22.96 10.83
N GLY A 433 -21.52 -23.23 9.83
CA GLY A 433 -21.11 -24.57 9.47
C GLY A 433 -21.64 -25.10 8.13
N GLN A 434 -22.52 -24.42 7.40
CA GLN A 434 -22.95 -24.85 6.07
C GLN A 434 -22.03 -24.28 4.99
N GLN A 435 -21.58 -25.12 4.08
CA GLN A 435 -20.93 -24.68 2.84
C GLN A 435 -21.95 -23.95 1.96
N ALA A 436 -21.53 -22.85 1.32
CA ALA A 436 -22.35 -22.13 0.37
C ALA A 436 -22.68 -23.03 -0.84
N THR A 437 -23.95 -23.03 -1.27
CA THR A 437 -24.34 -23.75 -2.47
C THR A 437 -23.85 -23.03 -3.74
N PRO A 438 -23.71 -23.72 -4.89
CA PRO A 438 -23.35 -23.10 -6.15
C PRO A 438 -24.27 -21.92 -6.52
N GLU A 439 -25.57 -22.04 -6.25
CA GLU A 439 -26.57 -21.01 -6.52
C GLU A 439 -26.34 -19.76 -5.65
N GLN A 440 -25.98 -19.95 -4.38
CA GLN A 440 -25.65 -18.84 -3.47
C GLN A 440 -24.38 -18.12 -3.93
N ILE A 441 -23.38 -18.86 -4.38
CA ILE A 441 -22.13 -18.31 -4.94
C ILE A 441 -22.45 -17.52 -6.22
N ALA A 442 -23.28 -18.06 -7.12
CA ALA A 442 -23.68 -17.40 -8.36
C ALA A 442 -24.42 -16.08 -8.07
N ALA A 443 -25.44 -16.11 -7.20
CA ALA A 443 -26.21 -14.93 -6.83
C ALA A 443 -25.31 -13.84 -6.20
N ALA A 444 -24.42 -14.21 -5.29
CA ALA A 444 -23.51 -13.27 -4.66
C ALA A 444 -22.47 -12.71 -5.63
N THR A 445 -22.02 -13.49 -6.62
CA THR A 445 -21.10 -13.04 -7.68
C THR A 445 -21.76 -12.03 -8.59
N GLN A 446 -23.02 -12.28 -9.00
CA GLN A 446 -23.79 -11.31 -9.79
C GLN A 446 -24.06 -10.02 -9.03
N ALA A 447 -24.40 -10.09 -7.74
CA ALA A 447 -24.56 -8.92 -6.89
C ALA A 447 -23.26 -8.14 -6.72
N THR A 448 -22.12 -8.84 -6.62
CA THR A 448 -20.79 -8.22 -6.60
C THR A 448 -20.49 -7.50 -7.90
N TRP A 449 -20.78 -8.11 -9.03
CA TRP A 449 -20.61 -7.52 -10.35
C TRP A 449 -21.46 -6.25 -10.50
N ALA A 450 -22.74 -6.28 -10.13
CA ALA A 450 -23.62 -5.11 -10.13
C ALA A 450 -23.07 -3.99 -9.23
N THR A 451 -22.45 -4.35 -8.10
CA THR A 451 -21.78 -3.39 -7.19
C THR A 451 -20.54 -2.80 -7.85
N VAL A 452 -19.73 -3.59 -8.53
CA VAL A 452 -18.57 -3.13 -9.31
C VAL A 452 -19.01 -2.16 -10.40
N GLN A 453 -20.05 -2.50 -11.18
CA GLN A 453 -20.61 -1.64 -12.22
C GLN A 453 -21.05 -0.28 -11.65
N ARG A 454 -21.81 -0.27 -10.57
CA ARG A 454 -22.28 0.97 -9.93
C ARG A 454 -21.12 1.84 -9.41
N LYS A 455 -20.15 1.21 -8.73
CA LYS A 455 -18.97 1.92 -8.21
C LYS A 455 -18.07 2.43 -9.34
N TRP A 456 -17.96 1.67 -10.43
CA TRP A 456 -17.23 2.05 -11.62
C TRP A 456 -17.79 3.33 -12.24
N ARG A 457 -19.11 3.38 -12.47
CA ARG A 457 -19.76 4.61 -12.99
C ARG A 457 -19.43 5.83 -12.14
N THR A 458 -19.37 5.68 -10.82
CA THR A 458 -18.98 6.77 -9.91
C THR A 458 -17.51 7.17 -10.08
N VAL A 459 -16.62 6.22 -10.40
CA VAL A 459 -15.18 6.48 -10.57
C VAL A 459 -14.88 7.04 -11.95
N SER A 460 -15.53 6.53 -12.98
CA SER A 460 -15.30 6.88 -14.40
C SER A 460 -16.06 8.12 -14.87
N GLY A 461 -16.85 8.77 -14.01
CA GLY A 461 -17.66 9.91 -14.40
C GLY A 461 -18.88 9.56 -15.26
N GLY A 462 -19.32 8.30 -15.24
CA GLY A 462 -20.49 7.81 -15.97
C GLY A 462 -20.22 7.25 -17.36
N LEU A 463 -18.94 7.04 -17.72
CA LEU A 463 -18.59 6.39 -18.99
C LEU A 463 -19.00 4.91 -18.96
N ASP A 464 -19.80 4.50 -19.95
CA ASP A 464 -20.08 3.09 -20.20
C ASP A 464 -18.88 2.48 -20.93
N LEU A 465 -18.35 1.39 -20.37
CA LEU A 465 -17.27 0.63 -20.97
C LEU A 465 -17.77 -0.70 -21.49
N ILE A 466 -17.42 -1.02 -22.73
CA ILE A 466 -17.56 -2.36 -23.28
C ILE A 466 -16.39 -3.19 -22.75
N ILE A 467 -16.69 -4.32 -22.13
CA ILE A 467 -15.69 -5.23 -21.59
C ILE A 467 -15.47 -6.33 -22.60
N ASP A 468 -14.43 -6.20 -23.40
CA ASP A 468 -13.91 -7.25 -24.27
C ASP A 468 -12.78 -8.05 -23.56
N GLU A 469 -12.18 -9.01 -24.24
CA GLU A 469 -11.09 -9.81 -23.69
C GLU A 469 -9.83 -8.98 -23.39
N ALA A 470 -9.62 -7.89 -24.11
CA ALA A 470 -8.49 -6.99 -23.91
C ALA A 470 -8.70 -6.04 -22.71
N HIS A 471 -9.96 -5.86 -22.26
CA HIS A 471 -10.28 -5.03 -21.13
C HIS A 471 -9.87 -5.73 -19.81
N PRO A 472 -9.31 -5.02 -18.81
CA PRO A 472 -8.94 -5.62 -17.52
C PRO A 472 -10.04 -6.43 -16.84
N LEU A 473 -11.30 -6.03 -16.98
CA LEU A 473 -12.46 -6.78 -16.48
C LEU A 473 -12.85 -7.97 -17.35
N GLY A 474 -12.37 -8.05 -18.59
CA GLY A 474 -12.56 -9.21 -19.46
C GLY A 474 -11.93 -10.46 -18.87
N PHE A 475 -10.75 -10.33 -18.26
CA PHE A 475 -10.12 -11.39 -17.48
C PHE A 475 -11.07 -11.94 -16.41
N TRP A 476 -11.75 -11.06 -15.68
CA TRP A 476 -12.70 -11.43 -14.63
C TRP A 476 -13.91 -12.19 -15.18
N ARG A 477 -14.49 -11.75 -16.31
CA ARG A 477 -15.57 -12.47 -16.96
C ARG A 477 -15.15 -13.90 -17.30
N LYS A 478 -13.95 -14.05 -17.86
CA LYS A 478 -13.38 -15.35 -18.20
C LYS A 478 -13.18 -16.24 -16.97
N VAL A 479 -12.56 -15.70 -15.91
CA VAL A 479 -12.35 -16.43 -14.64
C VAL A 479 -13.68 -16.85 -14.02
N MET A 480 -14.70 -15.97 -13.99
CA MET A 480 -16.02 -16.30 -13.44
C MET A 480 -16.71 -17.40 -14.24
N LEU A 481 -16.60 -17.37 -15.56
CA LEU A 481 -17.17 -18.41 -16.42
C LEU A 481 -16.42 -19.74 -16.23
N GLU A 482 -15.09 -19.73 -16.26
CA GLU A 482 -14.26 -20.94 -16.21
C GLU A 482 -14.27 -21.62 -14.84
N LEU A 483 -14.19 -20.85 -13.73
CA LEU A 483 -14.11 -21.41 -12.38
C LEU A 483 -15.47 -21.62 -11.70
N HIS A 484 -16.45 -20.79 -12.04
CA HIS A 484 -17.73 -20.76 -11.32
C HIS A 484 -18.95 -20.97 -12.22
N GLY A 485 -18.76 -21.13 -13.55
CA GLY A 485 -19.85 -21.29 -14.50
C GLY A 485 -20.78 -20.08 -14.62
N ILE A 486 -20.29 -18.88 -14.25
CA ILE A 486 -21.08 -17.64 -14.15
C ILE A 486 -20.75 -16.75 -15.34
N ASP A 487 -21.70 -16.53 -16.23
CA ASP A 487 -21.58 -15.56 -17.32
C ASP A 487 -21.93 -14.15 -16.82
N LEU A 488 -20.94 -13.26 -16.81
CA LEU A 488 -21.10 -11.86 -16.45
C LEU A 488 -21.35 -11.00 -17.70
N PRO A 489 -22.24 -9.98 -17.62
CA PRO A 489 -22.55 -9.14 -18.77
C PRO A 489 -21.30 -8.37 -19.27
N PRO A 490 -21.20 -8.11 -20.60
CA PRO A 490 -20.04 -7.48 -21.22
C PRO A 490 -19.96 -5.95 -21.02
N ARG A 491 -20.90 -5.34 -20.30
CA ARG A 491 -20.95 -3.88 -20.09
C ARG A 491 -20.90 -3.52 -18.61
N LEU A 492 -20.11 -2.51 -18.31
CA LEU A 492 -20.08 -1.83 -17.02
C LEU A 492 -20.95 -0.58 -17.04
#